data_519e6d7921f96dd9302e61d7f9ee65ad
#
_entry.id   519e6d7921f96dd9302e61d7f9ee65ad
#
_cell.length_a   1.000
_cell.length_b   1.000
_cell.length_c   1.000
_cell.angle_alpha   90.00
_cell.angle_beta   90.00
_cell.angle_gamma   90.00
#
_symmetry.space_group_name_H-M   'P 1'
#
loop_
_entity.id
_entity.type
_entity.pdbx_description
1 polymer ?
#
loop_
_entity_poly.entity_id
_entity_poly.type
_entity_poly.pdbx_seq_one_letter_code
_entity_poly.pdbx_strand_id
1 'polypeptide(L)'
;MAPAPSAPAGVGAEAARRVDLADIVRAHGPDYRRTHRLARAQHRALHAIAICRTAALGGHRAVCTACGTERITYNSCRNRHCPKCQHVATERGLSARRREVLPIPYFHVVFTLPHALNPLAQSHPRLIYRLLFHSAASTLLRFGRDPRHLGGDVGVTAVLHTWGQNLSQHVHVHCVVTGGALAPDGTRWMPARPTFLFPIRALATVFRGRYLAGLQRAFDRGDLHLTDGLASLAAPAAFAAWLAELRQSAWVVYCKPPFAGPDHVLAYLGRYTHRVALSNDRLLGLADGRVRFRWRDYADGDRVKVLDLDVDEFLRRFLLHIVPDGFVRIRHFGLLANRRRAAALAQCRVLLMQPPVPPASPESVRELMLRVTGTDIARCPVCQQGVLHQVEVLPPAPATWDTS
;
A
#
# COMPACT_ATOMS: atom_id res chain seq x y z
N MET A 1 53.18 13.47 -44.58
CA MET A 1 52.23 12.40 -44.31
C MET A 1 51.97 12.37 -42.80
N ALA A 2 50.82 12.89 -42.38
CA ALA A 2 50.42 12.85 -40.99
C ALA A 2 49.53 11.59 -40.79
N PRO A 3 49.62 10.88 -39.67
CA PRO A 3 48.80 9.68 -39.43
C PRO A 3 47.36 10.09 -39.08
N ALA A 4 46.42 9.28 -39.55
CA ALA A 4 44.96 9.42 -39.33
C ALA A 4 44.63 9.23 -37.83
N PRO A 5 43.58 9.90 -37.32
CA PRO A 5 43.16 9.71 -35.94
C PRO A 5 42.48 8.35 -35.79
N SER A 6 42.92 7.60 -34.79
CA SER A 6 42.34 6.33 -34.35
C SER A 6 40.94 6.54 -33.78
N ALA A 7 39.99 5.68 -34.17
CA ALA A 7 38.65 5.64 -33.69
C ALA A 7 38.58 5.39 -32.15
N PRO A 8 37.61 5.98 -31.45
CA PRO A 8 37.46 5.69 -30.03
C PRO A 8 36.88 4.27 -29.84
N ALA A 9 37.67 3.44 -29.20
CA ALA A 9 37.24 2.16 -28.65
C ALA A 9 36.34 2.38 -27.41
N GLY A 10 35.33 1.56 -27.25
CA GLY A 10 34.69 1.41 -25.98
C GLY A 10 33.21 1.69 -26.00
N VAL A 11 32.45 0.77 -26.61
CA VAL A 11 31.03 0.59 -26.26
C VAL A 11 31.02 0.18 -24.79
N GLY A 12 30.53 1.11 -23.96
CA GLY A 12 30.38 0.87 -22.52
C GLY A 12 29.54 -0.36 -22.25
N ALA A 13 30.02 -1.19 -21.33
CA ALA A 13 29.31 -2.35 -20.82
C ALA A 13 27.86 -1.95 -20.48
N GLU A 14 26.90 -2.52 -21.18
CA GLU A 14 25.48 -2.37 -20.95
C GLU A 14 25.24 -2.84 -19.51
N ALA A 15 24.96 -1.89 -18.61
CA ALA A 15 24.69 -2.21 -17.21
C ALA A 15 23.55 -3.21 -17.20
N ALA A 16 23.82 -4.44 -16.78
CA ALA A 16 22.88 -5.56 -16.82
C ALA A 16 21.52 -5.10 -16.26
N ARG A 17 20.51 -5.07 -17.10
CA ARG A 17 19.16 -4.55 -16.78
C ARG A 17 18.63 -5.32 -15.58
N ARG A 18 18.39 -4.64 -14.48
CA ARG A 18 17.80 -5.25 -13.28
C ARG A 18 16.43 -5.82 -13.62
N VAL A 19 16.23 -7.08 -13.24
CA VAL A 19 14.93 -7.76 -13.37
C VAL A 19 13.87 -7.01 -12.59
N ASP A 20 12.72 -6.76 -13.20
CA ASP A 20 11.56 -6.19 -12.54
C ASP A 20 10.38 -7.18 -12.48
N LEU A 21 9.38 -6.87 -11.68
CA LEU A 21 8.20 -7.72 -11.53
C LEU A 21 7.47 -7.96 -12.86
N ALA A 22 7.47 -6.99 -13.76
CA ALA A 22 6.81 -7.14 -15.06
C ALA A 22 7.57 -8.14 -15.97
N ASP A 23 8.90 -8.24 -15.84
CA ASP A 23 9.69 -9.24 -16.58
C ASP A 23 9.31 -10.65 -16.12
N ILE A 24 9.19 -10.89 -14.81
CA ILE A 24 8.76 -12.17 -14.24
C ILE A 24 7.35 -12.52 -14.71
N VAL A 25 6.43 -11.54 -14.63
CA VAL A 25 5.04 -11.77 -15.05
C VAL A 25 4.91 -11.99 -16.55
N ARG A 26 5.73 -11.36 -17.39
CA ARG A 26 5.75 -11.62 -18.84
C ARG A 26 6.28 -13.01 -19.17
N ALA A 27 7.36 -13.41 -18.52
CA ALA A 27 7.99 -14.71 -18.80
C ALA A 27 7.16 -15.91 -18.32
N HIS A 28 6.54 -15.81 -17.13
CA HIS A 28 5.93 -16.97 -16.48
C HIS A 28 4.42 -16.81 -16.20
N GLY A 29 3.88 -15.60 -16.32
CA GLY A 29 2.46 -15.32 -16.06
C GLY A 29 1.48 -16.08 -16.97
N PRO A 30 1.75 -16.27 -18.28
CA PRO A 30 0.90 -17.06 -19.16
C PRO A 30 0.76 -18.50 -18.67
N ASP A 31 1.86 -19.18 -18.37
CA ASP A 31 1.88 -20.56 -17.92
C ASP A 31 1.21 -20.71 -16.56
N TYR A 32 1.50 -19.81 -15.64
CA TYR A 32 0.86 -19.79 -14.33
C TYR A 32 -0.67 -19.67 -14.41
N ARG A 33 -1.18 -18.86 -15.34
CA ARG A 33 -2.64 -18.69 -15.53
C ARG A 33 -3.32 -19.93 -16.14
N ARG A 34 -2.60 -20.73 -16.93
CA ARG A 34 -3.13 -21.98 -17.50
C ARG A 34 -3.24 -23.08 -16.46
N THR A 35 -2.33 -23.11 -15.50
CA THR A 35 -2.21 -24.18 -14.50
C THR A 35 -2.92 -23.85 -13.17
N HIS A 36 -3.27 -22.59 -12.91
CA HIS A 36 -3.84 -22.17 -11.64
C HIS A 36 -5.16 -21.41 -11.83
N ARG A 37 -6.14 -21.70 -10.97
CA ARG A 37 -7.38 -20.91 -10.92
C ARG A 37 -7.12 -19.59 -10.21
N LEU A 38 -7.34 -18.49 -10.90
CA LEU A 38 -7.15 -17.13 -10.39
C LEU A 38 -8.47 -16.38 -10.27
N ALA A 39 -8.58 -15.55 -9.22
CA ALA A 39 -9.67 -14.60 -9.13
C ALA A 39 -9.52 -13.51 -10.20
N ARG A 40 -10.65 -12.93 -10.65
CA ARG A 40 -10.67 -11.86 -11.67
C ARG A 40 -9.71 -10.70 -11.36
N ALA A 41 -9.62 -10.29 -10.08
CA ALA A 41 -8.70 -9.23 -9.66
C ALA A 41 -7.23 -9.61 -9.87
N GLN A 42 -6.87 -10.88 -9.67
CA GLN A 42 -5.52 -11.41 -9.87
C GLN A 42 -5.16 -11.44 -11.36
N HIS A 43 -6.06 -11.94 -12.23
CA HIS A 43 -5.89 -11.88 -13.68
C HIS A 43 -5.65 -10.45 -14.17
N ARG A 44 -6.50 -9.51 -13.74
CA ARG A 44 -6.37 -8.09 -14.11
C ARG A 44 -5.06 -7.46 -13.63
N ALA A 45 -4.59 -7.84 -12.44
CA ALA A 45 -3.34 -7.32 -11.90
C ALA A 45 -2.13 -7.85 -12.68
N LEU A 46 -2.07 -9.16 -12.96
CA LEU A 46 -1.00 -9.76 -13.78
C LEU A 46 -0.97 -9.14 -15.18
N HIS A 47 -2.11 -9.06 -15.86
CA HIS A 47 -2.20 -8.45 -17.19
C HIS A 47 -1.71 -6.99 -17.16
N ALA A 48 -2.22 -6.18 -16.24
CA ALA A 48 -1.85 -4.77 -16.13
C ALA A 48 -0.34 -4.58 -15.85
N ILE A 49 0.26 -5.44 -15.02
CA ILE A 49 1.70 -5.38 -14.71
C ILE A 49 2.52 -5.76 -15.94
N ALA A 50 2.12 -6.81 -16.67
CA ALA A 50 2.81 -7.28 -17.84
C ALA A 50 2.90 -6.21 -18.95
N ILE A 51 1.78 -5.53 -19.24
CA ILE A 51 1.71 -4.52 -20.30
C ILE A 51 2.15 -3.11 -19.84
N CYS A 52 2.51 -2.94 -18.56
CA CYS A 52 2.86 -1.63 -18.01
C CYS A 52 4.09 -1.04 -18.68
N ARG A 53 3.94 0.17 -19.24
CA ARG A 53 4.96 0.90 -19.99
C ARG A 53 5.47 0.12 -21.20
N THR A 54 4.56 -0.46 -21.95
CA THR A 54 4.80 -1.09 -23.27
C THR A 54 3.89 -0.45 -24.31
N ALA A 55 4.14 -0.75 -25.59
CA ALA A 55 3.33 -0.26 -26.71
C ALA A 55 1.84 -0.69 -26.59
N ALA A 56 1.54 -1.79 -25.89
CA ALA A 56 0.17 -2.24 -25.65
C ALA A 56 -0.73 -1.22 -24.92
N LEU A 57 -0.15 -0.25 -24.20
CA LEU A 57 -0.88 0.84 -23.55
C LEU A 57 -0.84 2.15 -24.36
N GLY A 58 -0.24 2.15 -25.55
CA GLY A 58 0.03 3.37 -26.30
C GLY A 58 1.07 4.23 -25.59
N GLY A 59 1.27 5.44 -26.11
CA GLY A 59 2.29 6.33 -25.57
C GLY A 59 2.33 7.68 -26.26
N HIS A 60 3.49 8.32 -26.17
CA HIS A 60 3.75 9.62 -26.78
C HIS A 60 5.15 9.59 -27.40
N ARG A 61 5.28 10.17 -28.60
CA ARG A 61 6.54 10.52 -29.22
C ARG A 61 6.81 12.00 -28.98
N ALA A 62 7.96 12.31 -28.45
CA ALA A 62 8.43 13.67 -28.23
C ALA A 62 9.75 13.91 -28.94
N VAL A 63 9.96 15.12 -29.41
CA VAL A 63 11.18 15.58 -30.12
C VAL A 63 11.79 16.74 -29.37
N CYS A 64 13.11 16.73 -29.24
CA CYS A 64 13.84 17.82 -28.61
C CYS A 64 13.93 19.05 -29.53
N THR A 65 13.60 20.22 -29.02
CA THR A 65 13.65 21.49 -29.74
C THR A 65 15.06 21.95 -30.16
N ALA A 66 16.11 21.47 -29.46
CA ALA A 66 17.48 21.91 -29.71
C ALA A 66 18.29 20.90 -30.53
N CYS A 67 18.20 19.61 -30.22
CA CYS A 67 19.05 18.59 -30.86
C CYS A 67 18.28 17.56 -31.70
N GLY A 68 16.97 17.68 -31.84
CA GLY A 68 16.15 16.77 -32.63
C GLY A 68 15.99 15.34 -32.07
N THR A 69 16.60 15.04 -30.93
CA THR A 69 16.50 13.69 -30.34
C THR A 69 15.03 13.30 -30.11
N GLU A 70 14.64 12.14 -30.61
CA GLU A 70 13.33 11.56 -30.40
C GLU A 70 13.28 10.71 -29.14
N ARG A 71 12.15 10.76 -28.45
CA ARG A 71 11.90 9.92 -27.28
C ARG A 71 10.47 9.37 -27.30
N ILE A 72 10.35 8.06 -27.20
CA ILE A 72 9.07 7.37 -27.00
C ILE A 72 8.88 7.09 -25.52
N THR A 73 7.71 7.42 -25.01
CA THR A 73 7.31 7.15 -23.63
C THR A 73 5.96 6.46 -23.62
N TYR A 74 5.93 5.22 -23.15
CA TYR A 74 4.70 4.43 -23.05
C TYR A 74 3.90 4.71 -21.79
N ASN A 75 2.59 4.58 -21.89
CA ASN A 75 1.64 4.81 -20.80
C ASN A 75 1.79 3.79 -19.67
N SER A 76 1.43 4.21 -18.47
CA SER A 76 1.44 3.36 -17.28
C SER A 76 0.11 2.65 -17.08
N CYS A 77 0.12 1.43 -16.52
CA CYS A 77 -1.09 0.64 -16.27
C CYS A 77 -1.97 1.19 -15.13
N ARG A 78 -1.47 2.09 -14.30
CA ARG A 78 -2.14 2.68 -13.12
C ARG A 78 -2.67 1.65 -12.11
N ASN A 79 -2.25 0.39 -12.22
CA ASN A 79 -2.67 -0.65 -11.28
C ASN A 79 -2.00 -0.46 -9.92
N ARG A 80 -2.78 -0.55 -8.85
CA ARG A 80 -2.31 -0.34 -7.46
C ARG A 80 -1.28 -1.37 -6.98
N HIS A 81 -1.15 -2.49 -7.66
CA HIS A 81 -0.20 -3.56 -7.34
C HIS A 81 1.07 -3.50 -8.19
N CYS A 82 1.13 -2.61 -9.19
CA CYS A 82 2.29 -2.42 -10.04
C CYS A 82 3.35 -1.54 -9.35
N PRO A 83 4.58 -2.05 -9.10
CA PRO A 83 5.64 -1.27 -8.46
C PRO A 83 6.02 0.00 -9.24
N LYS A 84 5.96 -0.05 -10.56
CA LYS A 84 6.28 1.10 -11.43
C LYS A 84 5.28 2.27 -11.33
N CYS A 85 4.00 1.97 -10.98
CA CYS A 85 2.93 2.96 -11.02
C CYS A 85 2.68 3.67 -9.69
N GLN A 86 3.20 3.15 -8.56
CA GLN A 86 2.82 3.66 -7.24
C GLN A 86 3.49 4.99 -6.88
N HIS A 87 4.63 5.32 -7.46
CA HIS A 87 5.42 6.48 -7.03
C HIS A 87 4.65 7.81 -7.14
N VAL A 88 4.10 8.12 -8.30
CA VAL A 88 3.29 9.36 -8.51
C VAL A 88 2.04 9.39 -7.64
N ALA A 89 1.36 8.24 -7.47
CA ALA A 89 0.19 8.15 -6.60
C ALA A 89 0.55 8.39 -5.13
N THR A 90 1.70 7.89 -4.69
CA THR A 90 2.24 8.12 -3.35
C THR A 90 2.47 9.60 -3.10
N GLU A 91 3.18 10.28 -3.99
CA GLU A 91 3.54 11.70 -3.83
C GLU A 91 2.32 12.62 -3.82
N ARG A 92 1.35 12.39 -4.72
CA ARG A 92 0.07 13.11 -4.70
C ARG A 92 -0.72 12.88 -3.41
N GLY A 93 -0.74 11.63 -2.95
CA GLY A 93 -1.36 11.28 -1.67
C GLY A 93 -0.68 11.97 -0.49
N LEU A 94 0.64 12.07 -0.48
CA LEU A 94 1.41 12.78 0.55
C LEU A 94 1.17 14.28 0.53
N SER A 95 1.16 14.92 -0.64
CA SER A 95 0.84 16.34 -0.78
C SER A 95 -0.53 16.67 -0.18
N ALA A 96 -1.54 15.84 -0.44
CA ALA A 96 -2.86 15.99 0.17
C ALA A 96 -2.80 15.82 1.71
N ARG A 97 -2.04 14.84 2.22
CA ARG A 97 -1.93 14.59 3.68
C ARG A 97 -1.17 15.68 4.41
N ARG A 98 -0.13 16.29 3.81
CA ARG A 98 0.59 17.44 4.42
C ARG A 98 -0.34 18.53 4.91
N ARG A 99 -1.43 18.75 4.21
CA ARG A 99 -2.43 19.78 4.54
C ARG A 99 -3.38 19.37 5.67
N GLU A 100 -3.47 18.08 5.95
CA GLU A 100 -4.38 17.50 6.94
C GLU A 100 -3.70 17.20 8.27
N VAL A 101 -2.37 17.08 8.27
CA VAL A 101 -1.61 16.82 9.50
C VAL A 101 -1.67 18.05 10.42
N LEU A 102 -1.99 17.81 11.69
CA LEU A 102 -1.97 18.80 12.76
C LEU A 102 -0.60 18.78 13.45
N PRO A 103 -0.13 19.87 14.05
CA PRO A 103 1.14 19.93 14.80
C PRO A 103 1.00 19.30 16.20
N ILE A 104 0.63 18.05 16.24
CA ILE A 104 0.41 17.25 17.44
C ILE A 104 1.18 15.94 17.33
N PRO A 105 1.43 15.23 18.43
CA PRO A 105 1.92 13.85 18.36
C PRO A 105 0.96 12.93 17.61
N TYR A 106 1.49 11.92 16.96
CA TYR A 106 0.71 10.83 16.35
C TYR A 106 1.27 9.50 16.79
N PHE A 107 0.39 8.54 17.06
CA PHE A 107 0.77 7.20 17.45
C PHE A 107 0.55 6.22 16.31
N HIS A 108 1.46 5.26 16.20
CA HIS A 108 1.33 4.16 15.27
C HIS A 108 0.82 2.91 15.98
N VAL A 109 -0.41 2.51 15.70
CA VAL A 109 -1.03 1.32 16.28
C VAL A 109 -1.24 0.28 15.17
N VAL A 110 -0.84 -0.96 15.41
CA VAL A 110 -1.02 -2.08 14.48
C VAL A 110 -1.93 -3.11 15.11
N PHE A 111 -2.91 -3.59 14.34
CA PHE A 111 -3.78 -4.69 14.71
C PHE A 111 -3.55 -5.84 13.72
N THR A 112 -3.15 -7.00 14.22
CA THR A 112 -2.80 -8.17 13.42
C THR A 112 -3.81 -9.30 13.64
N LEU A 113 -4.23 -9.95 12.55
CA LEU A 113 -5.05 -11.15 12.63
C LEU A 113 -4.18 -12.40 12.86
N PRO A 114 -4.62 -13.35 13.69
CA PRO A 114 -3.98 -14.66 13.80
C PRO A 114 -3.91 -15.37 12.44
N HIS A 115 -2.84 -16.10 12.19
CA HIS A 115 -2.63 -16.83 10.92
C HIS A 115 -3.72 -17.88 10.65
N ALA A 116 -4.36 -18.40 11.68
CA ALA A 116 -5.50 -19.31 11.55
C ALA A 116 -6.69 -18.71 10.78
N LEU A 117 -6.75 -17.36 10.64
CA LEU A 117 -7.74 -16.66 9.82
C LEU A 117 -7.33 -16.52 8.34
N ASN A 118 -6.12 -16.92 7.95
CA ASN A 118 -5.65 -16.78 6.58
C ASN A 118 -6.52 -17.52 5.55
N PRO A 119 -6.98 -18.76 5.78
CA PRO A 119 -7.86 -19.45 4.83
C PRO A 119 -9.17 -18.67 4.58
N LEU A 120 -9.78 -18.12 5.63
CA LEU A 120 -10.95 -17.25 5.48
C LEU A 120 -10.62 -15.93 4.78
N ALA A 121 -9.44 -15.37 5.00
CA ALA A 121 -9.01 -14.14 4.32
C ALA A 121 -8.77 -14.37 2.82
N GLN A 122 -8.43 -15.60 2.41
CA GLN A 122 -8.27 -15.97 1.00
C GLN A 122 -9.63 -16.18 0.33
N SER A 123 -10.56 -16.89 0.96
CA SER A 123 -11.88 -17.19 0.41
C SER A 123 -12.85 -16.00 0.51
N HIS A 124 -12.81 -15.24 1.60
CA HIS A 124 -13.74 -14.12 1.90
C HIS A 124 -13.01 -12.78 2.15
N PRO A 125 -12.09 -12.33 1.26
CA PRO A 125 -11.21 -11.20 1.56
C PRO A 125 -11.97 -9.91 1.86
N ARG A 126 -13.10 -9.63 1.16
CA ARG A 126 -13.90 -8.42 1.42
C ARG A 126 -14.47 -8.38 2.83
N LEU A 127 -15.01 -9.50 3.30
CA LEU A 127 -15.62 -9.61 4.61
C LEU A 127 -14.56 -9.50 5.70
N ILE A 128 -13.52 -10.31 5.62
CA ILE A 128 -12.45 -10.40 6.63
C ILE A 128 -11.74 -9.06 6.79
N TYR A 129 -11.42 -8.38 5.68
CA TYR A 129 -10.77 -7.07 5.74
C TYR A 129 -11.72 -5.96 6.21
N ARG A 130 -13.03 -6.03 5.92
CA ARG A 130 -14.02 -5.11 6.48
C ARG A 130 -14.15 -5.27 7.99
N LEU A 131 -14.20 -6.51 8.49
CA LEU A 131 -14.23 -6.80 9.91
C LEU A 131 -12.98 -6.28 10.61
N LEU A 132 -11.79 -6.45 10.00
CA LEU A 132 -10.53 -5.93 10.54
C LEU A 132 -10.58 -4.40 10.69
N PHE A 133 -10.94 -3.67 9.64
CA PHE A 133 -11.06 -2.22 9.70
C PHE A 133 -12.07 -1.76 10.75
N HIS A 134 -13.25 -2.39 10.76
CA HIS A 134 -14.32 -2.02 11.68
C HIS A 134 -13.92 -2.28 13.13
N SER A 135 -13.37 -3.45 13.42
CA SER A 135 -12.98 -3.82 14.79
C SER A 135 -11.84 -2.95 15.30
N ALA A 136 -10.81 -2.70 14.49
CA ALA A 136 -9.69 -1.83 14.86
C ALA A 136 -10.15 -0.38 15.10
N ALA A 137 -10.87 0.20 14.14
CA ALA A 137 -11.32 1.58 14.23
C ALA A 137 -12.30 1.78 15.40
N SER A 138 -13.32 0.90 15.53
CA SER A 138 -14.30 1.02 16.62
C SER A 138 -13.69 0.79 18.00
N THR A 139 -12.60 0.02 18.09
CA THR A 139 -11.83 -0.11 19.34
C THR A 139 -11.14 1.21 19.67
N LEU A 140 -10.37 1.78 18.74
CA LEU A 140 -9.68 3.06 18.96
C LEU A 140 -10.64 4.20 19.29
N LEU A 141 -11.76 4.31 18.56
CA LEU A 141 -12.78 5.34 18.81
C LEU A 141 -13.45 5.17 20.18
N ARG A 142 -13.72 3.93 20.62
CA ARG A 142 -14.27 3.68 21.95
C ARG A 142 -13.32 4.14 23.05
N PHE A 143 -12.02 3.79 22.93
CA PHE A 143 -11.01 4.23 23.91
C PHE A 143 -10.81 5.73 23.87
N GLY A 144 -10.86 6.36 22.70
CA GLY A 144 -10.79 7.82 22.59
C GLY A 144 -11.93 8.53 23.33
N ARG A 145 -13.16 8.02 23.19
CA ARG A 145 -14.36 8.60 23.84
C ARG A 145 -14.49 8.30 25.32
N ASP A 146 -13.76 7.31 25.83
CA ASP A 146 -13.79 6.99 27.27
C ASP A 146 -13.16 8.13 28.07
N PRO A 147 -13.90 8.77 29.04
CA PRO A 147 -13.38 9.84 29.85
C PRO A 147 -12.14 9.47 30.70
N ARG A 148 -11.98 8.17 31.00
CA ARG A 148 -10.78 7.67 31.70
C ARG A 148 -9.50 7.76 30.84
N HIS A 149 -9.65 8.01 29.54
CA HIS A 149 -8.54 8.16 28.60
C HIS A 149 -8.47 9.58 28.03
N LEU A 150 -9.20 9.86 26.94
CA LEU A 150 -9.18 11.16 26.27
C LEU A 150 -10.52 11.90 26.36
N GLY A 151 -11.65 11.19 26.46
CA GLY A 151 -12.97 11.80 26.56
C GLY A 151 -13.45 12.46 25.26
N GLY A 152 -12.88 12.12 24.09
CA GLY A 152 -13.24 12.76 22.83
C GLY A 152 -13.00 11.92 21.59
N ASP A 153 -13.27 12.51 20.44
CA ASP A 153 -13.12 11.89 19.13
C ASP A 153 -11.66 11.96 18.65
N VAL A 154 -10.97 10.82 18.58
CA VAL A 154 -9.65 10.70 17.95
C VAL A 154 -9.77 10.65 16.42
N GLY A 155 -8.71 11.04 15.71
CA GLY A 155 -8.56 10.83 14.28
C GLY A 155 -7.77 9.58 13.99
N VAL A 156 -8.25 8.75 13.06
CA VAL A 156 -7.57 7.52 12.67
C VAL A 156 -7.46 7.44 11.15
N THR A 157 -6.23 7.28 10.65
CA THR A 157 -5.95 6.84 9.27
C THR A 157 -5.48 5.40 9.32
N ALA A 158 -6.28 4.49 8.75
CA ALA A 158 -6.03 3.05 8.76
C ALA A 158 -5.65 2.53 7.37
N VAL A 159 -4.59 1.73 7.28
CA VAL A 159 -4.05 1.17 6.03
C VAL A 159 -3.93 -0.34 6.13
N LEU A 160 -4.61 -1.07 5.25
CA LEU A 160 -4.53 -2.53 5.17
C LEU A 160 -3.22 -2.98 4.53
N HIS A 161 -2.53 -3.90 5.19
CA HIS A 161 -1.48 -4.73 4.62
C HIS A 161 -1.85 -6.21 4.78
N THR A 162 -1.48 -7.00 3.78
CA THR A 162 -1.77 -8.44 3.75
C THR A 162 -0.50 -9.29 3.73
N TRP A 163 0.69 -8.67 3.77
CA TRP A 163 1.99 -9.33 3.56
C TRP A 163 2.99 -9.11 4.68
N GLY A 164 3.82 -10.12 4.90
CA GLY A 164 5.10 -10.00 5.59
C GLY A 164 6.23 -9.61 4.62
N GLN A 165 7.42 -9.38 5.14
CA GLN A 165 8.59 -8.99 4.33
C GLN A 165 9.01 -10.08 3.31
N ASN A 166 8.76 -11.35 3.63
CA ASN A 166 9.04 -12.53 2.81
C ASN A 166 7.88 -12.93 1.88
N LEU A 167 6.89 -12.02 1.68
CA LEU A 167 5.66 -12.26 0.94
C LEU A 167 4.75 -13.36 1.54
N SER A 168 4.96 -13.78 2.79
CA SER A 168 3.97 -14.62 3.47
C SER A 168 2.70 -13.81 3.75
N GLN A 169 1.56 -14.50 3.81
CA GLN A 169 0.31 -13.84 4.17
C GLN A 169 0.30 -13.46 5.65
N HIS A 170 0.22 -12.16 5.91
CA HIS A 170 0.21 -11.56 7.23
C HIS A 170 -0.76 -10.38 7.24
N VAL A 171 -2.02 -10.66 7.57
CA VAL A 171 -3.10 -9.67 7.48
C VAL A 171 -3.10 -8.76 8.70
N HIS A 172 -2.88 -7.48 8.49
CA HIS A 172 -2.85 -6.49 9.56
C HIS A 172 -3.25 -5.10 9.05
N VAL A 173 -3.66 -4.24 9.96
CA VAL A 173 -3.98 -2.84 9.67
C VAL A 173 -3.06 -1.92 10.47
N HIS A 174 -2.41 -1.01 9.77
CA HIS A 174 -1.66 0.09 10.36
C HIS A 174 -2.58 1.26 10.60
N CYS A 175 -2.66 1.74 11.83
CA CYS A 175 -3.44 2.90 12.21
C CYS A 175 -2.51 4.03 12.67
N VAL A 176 -2.57 5.18 11.99
CA VAL A 176 -1.99 6.44 12.48
C VAL A 176 -3.11 7.16 13.23
N VAL A 177 -2.89 7.36 14.53
CA VAL A 177 -3.90 7.89 15.46
C VAL A 177 -3.41 9.21 16.00
N THR A 178 -4.28 10.23 16.06
CA THR A 178 -3.95 11.53 16.68
C THR A 178 -3.58 11.37 18.14
N GLY A 179 -2.52 12.03 18.59
CA GLY A 179 -2.11 12.11 20.00
C GLY A 179 -2.97 13.09 20.79
N GLY A 180 -4.26 12.94 20.67
CA GLY A 180 -5.30 13.71 21.33
C GLY A 180 -6.63 13.53 20.63
N ALA A 181 -7.67 14.12 21.19
CA ALA A 181 -9.05 14.00 20.76
C ALA A 181 -9.76 15.36 20.76
N LEU A 182 -10.72 15.54 19.86
CA LEU A 182 -11.65 16.66 19.89
C LEU A 182 -12.78 16.33 20.86
N ALA A 183 -13.05 17.19 21.83
CA ALA A 183 -14.17 17.02 22.74
C ALA A 183 -15.48 16.89 21.97
N PRO A 184 -16.51 16.14 22.47
CA PRO A 184 -17.75 15.90 21.75
C PRO A 184 -18.52 17.18 21.38
N ASP A 185 -18.41 18.22 22.21
CA ASP A 185 -19.00 19.55 21.99
C ASP A 185 -18.17 20.43 21.03
N GLY A 186 -16.99 19.97 20.61
CA GLY A 186 -16.07 20.70 19.73
C GLY A 186 -15.34 21.87 20.41
N THR A 187 -15.45 22.06 21.71
CA THR A 187 -14.94 23.26 22.41
C THR A 187 -13.49 23.15 22.87
N ARG A 188 -12.94 21.93 22.97
CA ARG A 188 -11.61 21.69 23.53
C ARG A 188 -10.85 20.60 22.78
N TRP A 189 -9.52 20.77 22.72
CA TRP A 189 -8.60 19.70 22.35
C TRP A 189 -8.11 18.99 23.62
N MET A 190 -8.26 17.68 23.65
CA MET A 190 -7.86 16.81 24.76
C MET A 190 -6.55 16.11 24.41
N PRO A 191 -5.36 16.59 24.85
CA PRO A 191 -4.09 16.00 24.49
C PRO A 191 -3.87 14.63 25.13
N ALA A 192 -3.26 13.69 24.38
CA ALA A 192 -2.77 12.46 24.96
C ALA A 192 -1.51 12.69 25.81
N ARG A 193 -1.19 11.75 26.68
CA ARG A 193 0.10 11.77 27.39
C ARG A 193 1.24 11.65 26.37
N PRO A 194 2.42 12.28 26.62
CA PRO A 194 3.48 12.36 25.62
C PRO A 194 3.93 11.01 25.02
N THR A 195 3.97 9.96 25.83
CA THR A 195 4.48 8.62 25.40
C THR A 195 3.44 7.52 25.45
N PHE A 196 2.19 7.84 25.81
CA PHE A 196 1.14 6.86 26.06
C PHE A 196 -0.18 7.29 25.44
N LEU A 197 -0.76 6.42 24.61
CA LEU A 197 -2.09 6.63 24.03
C LEU A 197 -3.15 5.82 24.78
N PHE A 198 -3.05 4.50 24.75
CA PHE A 198 -4.02 3.57 25.37
C PHE A 198 -3.32 2.30 25.88
N PRO A 199 -3.89 1.58 26.88
CA PRO A 199 -3.33 0.33 27.38
C PRO A 199 -3.47 -0.79 26.33
N ILE A 200 -2.34 -1.27 25.81
CA ILE A 200 -2.27 -2.21 24.68
C ILE A 200 -3.01 -3.51 24.95
N ARG A 201 -2.89 -4.08 26.17
CA ARG A 201 -3.59 -5.32 26.55
C ARG A 201 -5.11 -5.15 26.47
N ALA A 202 -5.63 -4.03 26.94
CA ALA A 202 -7.05 -3.72 26.87
C ALA A 202 -7.51 -3.52 25.42
N LEU A 203 -6.72 -2.80 24.59
CA LEU A 203 -6.98 -2.68 23.15
C LEU A 203 -7.08 -4.05 22.48
N ALA A 204 -6.12 -4.96 22.75
CA ALA A 204 -6.10 -6.32 22.18
C ALA A 204 -7.33 -7.13 22.58
N THR A 205 -7.74 -7.06 23.84
CA THR A 205 -8.91 -7.77 24.36
C THR A 205 -10.20 -7.27 23.70
N VAL A 206 -10.40 -5.95 23.61
CA VAL A 206 -11.59 -5.36 23.01
C VAL A 206 -11.61 -5.59 21.49
N PHE A 207 -10.48 -5.45 20.80
CA PHE A 207 -10.34 -5.73 19.37
C PHE A 207 -10.71 -7.18 19.05
N ARG A 208 -10.11 -8.14 19.76
CA ARG A 208 -10.42 -9.57 19.64
C ARG A 208 -11.91 -9.85 19.82
N GLY A 209 -12.50 -9.37 20.91
CA GLY A 209 -13.93 -9.56 21.18
C GLY A 209 -14.84 -9.01 20.07
N ARG A 210 -14.55 -7.81 19.58
CA ARG A 210 -15.30 -7.18 18.47
C ARG A 210 -15.15 -7.96 17.16
N TYR A 211 -13.94 -8.40 16.84
CA TYR A 211 -13.66 -9.14 15.62
C TYR A 211 -14.38 -10.50 15.63
N LEU A 212 -14.24 -11.28 16.71
CA LEU A 212 -14.88 -12.59 16.84
C LEU A 212 -16.42 -12.48 16.85
N ALA A 213 -16.97 -11.49 17.55
CA ALA A 213 -18.41 -11.22 17.50
C ALA A 213 -18.89 -10.82 16.09
N GLY A 214 -18.06 -10.08 15.34
CA GLY A 214 -18.34 -9.75 13.94
C GLY A 214 -18.30 -10.98 13.04
N LEU A 215 -17.37 -11.88 13.28
CA LEU A 215 -17.21 -13.12 12.52
C LEU A 215 -18.37 -14.10 12.81
N GLN A 216 -18.77 -14.24 14.08
CA GLN A 216 -19.95 -15.02 14.47
C GLN A 216 -21.20 -14.49 13.76
N ARG A 217 -21.47 -13.18 13.80
CA ARG A 217 -22.61 -12.59 13.09
C ARG A 217 -22.59 -12.82 11.58
N ALA A 218 -21.40 -12.87 10.97
CA ALA A 218 -21.27 -13.18 9.55
C ALA A 218 -21.61 -14.66 9.26
N PHE A 219 -21.20 -15.56 10.15
CA PHE A 219 -21.59 -16.97 10.10
C PHE A 219 -23.11 -17.14 10.23
N ASP A 220 -23.71 -16.54 11.25
CA ASP A 220 -25.16 -16.63 11.56
C ASP A 220 -26.02 -16.09 10.40
N ARG A 221 -25.52 -15.12 9.63
CA ARG A 221 -26.20 -14.57 8.43
C ARG A 221 -25.95 -15.37 7.15
N GLY A 222 -25.11 -16.41 7.19
CA GLY A 222 -24.73 -17.15 5.99
C GLY A 222 -23.79 -16.40 5.03
N ASP A 223 -23.12 -15.32 5.50
CA ASP A 223 -22.17 -14.54 4.69
C ASP A 223 -20.86 -15.30 4.41
N LEU A 224 -20.64 -16.43 5.09
CA LEU A 224 -19.46 -17.28 4.96
C LEU A 224 -19.83 -18.57 4.19
N HIS A 225 -19.33 -18.69 2.98
CA HIS A 225 -19.42 -19.93 2.20
C HIS A 225 -18.25 -20.82 2.55
N LEU A 226 -18.45 -21.74 3.50
CA LEU A 226 -17.43 -22.61 4.05
C LEU A 226 -17.35 -23.91 3.22
N THR A 227 -16.55 -23.89 2.17
CA THR A 227 -16.31 -25.02 1.25
C THR A 227 -14.84 -25.42 1.28
N ASP A 228 -14.51 -26.51 0.60
CA ASP A 228 -13.14 -27.03 0.46
C ASP A 228 -12.45 -27.18 1.82
N GLY A 229 -11.27 -26.63 1.99
CA GLY A 229 -10.50 -26.68 3.23
C GLY A 229 -11.15 -26.04 4.45
N LEU A 230 -12.32 -25.37 4.30
CA LEU A 230 -13.10 -24.76 5.37
C LEU A 230 -14.43 -25.51 5.66
N ALA A 231 -14.72 -26.58 4.92
CA ALA A 231 -15.98 -27.32 5.04
C ALA A 231 -16.22 -27.86 6.46
N SER A 232 -15.17 -28.22 7.19
CA SER A 232 -15.25 -28.68 8.59
C SER A 232 -15.83 -27.63 9.55
N LEU A 233 -15.75 -26.34 9.19
CA LEU A 233 -16.28 -25.23 9.98
C LEU A 233 -17.76 -24.90 9.64
N ALA A 234 -18.39 -25.61 8.71
CA ALA A 234 -19.75 -25.31 8.31
C ALA A 234 -20.81 -25.63 9.39
N ALA A 235 -20.53 -26.62 10.26
CA ALA A 235 -21.40 -26.96 11.38
C ALA A 235 -21.30 -25.91 12.49
N PRO A 236 -22.44 -25.41 13.05
CA PRO A 236 -22.46 -24.38 14.09
C PRO A 236 -21.59 -24.70 15.31
N ALA A 237 -21.62 -25.97 15.76
CA ALA A 237 -20.81 -26.41 16.90
C ALA A 237 -19.30 -26.37 16.60
N ALA A 238 -18.87 -26.79 15.40
CA ALA A 238 -17.48 -26.75 14.98
C ALA A 238 -16.99 -25.30 14.83
N PHE A 239 -17.82 -24.40 14.25
CA PHE A 239 -17.50 -22.99 14.15
C PHE A 239 -17.35 -22.32 15.51
N ALA A 240 -18.27 -22.62 16.45
CA ALA A 240 -18.20 -22.09 17.81
C ALA A 240 -16.94 -22.59 18.56
N ALA A 241 -16.58 -23.86 18.43
CA ALA A 241 -15.35 -24.42 19.00
C ALA A 241 -14.10 -23.74 18.44
N TRP A 242 -14.04 -23.57 17.13
CA TRP A 242 -12.94 -22.86 16.47
C TRP A 242 -12.84 -21.38 16.91
N LEU A 243 -13.96 -20.67 17.09
CA LEU A 243 -13.93 -19.32 17.65
C LEU A 243 -13.46 -19.28 19.10
N ALA A 244 -13.74 -20.33 19.89
CA ALA A 244 -13.22 -20.44 21.25
C ALA A 244 -11.69 -20.61 21.26
N GLU A 245 -11.14 -21.42 20.37
CA GLU A 245 -9.68 -21.54 20.17
C GLU A 245 -9.06 -20.21 19.75
N LEU A 246 -9.63 -19.52 18.76
CA LEU A 246 -9.18 -18.19 18.34
C LEU A 246 -9.23 -17.18 19.50
N ARG A 247 -10.17 -17.30 20.42
CA ARG A 247 -10.25 -16.43 21.60
C ARG A 247 -9.09 -16.62 22.55
N GLN A 248 -8.53 -17.81 22.61
CA GLN A 248 -7.38 -18.15 23.46
C GLN A 248 -6.04 -17.87 22.76
N SER A 249 -6.03 -17.78 21.42
CA SER A 249 -4.82 -17.48 20.67
C SER A 249 -4.32 -16.04 20.90
N ALA A 250 -3.03 -15.80 20.62
CA ALA A 250 -2.45 -14.47 20.71
C ALA A 250 -2.96 -13.54 19.62
N TRP A 251 -3.59 -12.42 20.03
CA TRP A 251 -3.98 -11.33 19.15
C TRP A 251 -3.02 -10.16 19.32
N VAL A 252 -2.18 -9.94 18.33
CA VAL A 252 -1.12 -8.94 18.42
C VAL A 252 -1.67 -7.55 18.13
N VAL A 253 -1.63 -6.71 19.18
CA VAL A 253 -1.80 -5.26 19.02
C VAL A 253 -0.49 -4.62 19.48
N TYR A 254 0.02 -3.72 18.67
CA TYR A 254 1.28 -3.04 18.92
C TYR A 254 1.09 -1.53 18.80
N CYS A 255 1.64 -0.78 19.73
CA CYS A 255 1.66 0.68 19.68
C CYS A 255 3.10 1.17 19.84
N LYS A 256 3.61 1.86 18.83
CA LYS A 256 4.92 2.53 18.91
C LYS A 256 4.82 3.85 19.67
N PRO A 257 5.91 4.30 20.28
CA PRO A 257 6.05 5.67 20.72
C PRO A 257 5.63 6.66 19.63
N PRO A 258 5.19 7.86 19.98
CA PRO A 258 4.73 8.83 18.99
C PRO A 258 5.83 9.20 18.03
N PHE A 259 5.44 9.56 16.81
CA PHE A 259 6.36 10.11 15.82
C PHE A 259 6.96 11.42 16.33
N ALA A 260 8.21 11.68 15.98
CA ALA A 260 8.95 12.90 16.39
C ALA A 260 8.41 14.20 15.76
N GLY A 261 7.30 14.15 15.04
CA GLY A 261 6.63 15.33 14.46
C GLY A 261 5.86 15.03 13.19
N PRO A 262 5.20 16.03 12.60
CA PRO A 262 4.37 15.91 11.40
C PRO A 262 5.11 15.31 10.20
N ASP A 263 6.36 15.70 9.97
CA ASP A 263 7.16 15.19 8.83
C ASP A 263 7.44 13.70 8.93
N HIS A 264 7.68 13.18 10.15
CA HIS A 264 7.85 11.75 10.39
C HIS A 264 6.55 10.97 10.13
N VAL A 265 5.40 11.56 10.48
CA VAL A 265 4.08 10.99 10.15
C VAL A 265 3.88 10.92 8.64
N LEU A 266 4.22 11.99 7.92
CA LEU A 266 4.12 12.06 6.47
C LEU A 266 5.06 11.07 5.80
N ALA A 267 6.33 11.00 6.23
CA ALA A 267 7.28 10.01 5.73
C ALA A 267 6.81 8.57 6.00
N TYR A 268 6.19 8.34 7.14
CA TYR A 268 5.57 7.05 7.46
C TYR A 268 4.37 6.76 6.54
N LEU A 269 3.44 7.69 6.41
CA LEU A 269 2.28 7.55 5.53
C LEU A 269 2.73 7.27 4.09
N GLY A 270 3.72 7.99 3.57
CA GLY A 270 4.29 7.76 2.24
C GLY A 270 4.80 6.34 2.05
N ARG A 271 5.53 5.84 3.03
CA ARG A 271 6.07 4.48 2.98
C ARG A 271 5.00 3.39 3.05
N TYR A 272 3.87 3.61 3.74
CA TYR A 272 2.90 2.55 4.05
C TYR A 272 1.59 2.65 3.28
N THR A 273 1.12 3.85 2.92
CA THR A 273 -0.20 4.02 2.26
C THR A 273 -0.22 3.48 0.83
N HIS A 274 0.87 3.66 0.09
CA HIS A 274 0.98 3.24 -1.31
C HIS A 274 1.96 2.07 -1.51
N ARG A 275 2.41 1.45 -0.41
CA ARG A 275 3.33 0.32 -0.48
C ARG A 275 2.67 -0.85 -1.20
N VAL A 276 3.39 -1.42 -2.16
CA VAL A 276 3.12 -2.71 -2.78
C VAL A 276 3.77 -3.83 -1.96
N ALA A 277 3.31 -5.05 -2.13
CA ALA A 277 3.90 -6.20 -1.42
C ALA A 277 5.39 -6.37 -1.73
N LEU A 278 5.79 -6.06 -2.97
CA LEU A 278 7.17 -6.12 -3.43
C LEU A 278 7.50 -4.88 -4.28
N SER A 279 8.61 -4.19 -3.98
CA SER A 279 9.22 -3.18 -4.86
C SER A 279 10.28 -3.83 -5.77
N ASN A 280 10.48 -3.27 -6.96
CA ASN A 280 11.48 -3.80 -7.90
C ASN A 280 12.90 -3.75 -7.32
N ASP A 281 13.22 -2.78 -6.46
CA ASP A 281 14.54 -2.64 -5.82
C ASP A 281 14.90 -3.84 -4.93
N ARG A 282 13.91 -4.63 -4.53
CA ARG A 282 14.14 -5.84 -3.75
C ARG A 282 14.48 -7.05 -4.62
N LEU A 283 14.11 -7.04 -5.92
CA LEU A 283 14.41 -8.12 -6.84
C LEU A 283 15.90 -8.12 -7.17
N LEU A 284 16.50 -9.30 -7.14
CA LEU A 284 17.91 -9.52 -7.42
C LEU A 284 18.13 -10.23 -8.76
N GLY A 285 17.22 -11.11 -9.15
CA GLY A 285 17.33 -11.86 -10.38
C GLY A 285 16.22 -12.88 -10.59
N LEU A 286 16.13 -13.33 -11.85
CA LEU A 286 15.34 -14.45 -12.32
C LEU A 286 16.26 -15.34 -13.14
N ALA A 287 16.50 -16.56 -12.68
CA ALA A 287 17.33 -17.56 -13.37
C ALA A 287 16.79 -18.98 -13.06
N ASP A 288 16.82 -19.87 -14.02
CA ASP A 288 16.47 -21.29 -13.86
C ASP A 288 15.09 -21.51 -13.21
N GLY A 289 14.10 -20.69 -13.58
CA GLY A 289 12.75 -20.76 -13.00
C GLY A 289 12.66 -20.31 -11.54
N ARG A 290 13.68 -19.63 -11.03
CA ARG A 290 13.76 -19.18 -9.64
C ARG A 290 13.87 -17.66 -9.55
N VAL A 291 13.17 -17.08 -8.56
CA VAL A 291 13.15 -15.64 -8.26
C VAL A 291 13.88 -15.38 -6.96
N ARG A 292 14.91 -14.54 -7.02
CA ARG A 292 15.68 -14.12 -5.85
C ARG A 292 15.35 -12.69 -5.47
N PHE A 293 15.07 -12.44 -4.18
CA PHE A 293 14.78 -11.09 -3.69
C PHE A 293 15.21 -10.88 -2.24
N ARG A 294 15.50 -9.63 -1.87
CA ARG A 294 15.85 -9.24 -0.50
C ARG A 294 14.60 -9.08 0.35
N TRP A 295 14.71 -9.54 1.60
CA TRP A 295 13.70 -9.29 2.62
C TRP A 295 14.36 -8.98 3.96
N ARG A 296 13.64 -8.31 4.84
CA ARG A 296 14.12 -7.94 6.15
C ARG A 296 13.49 -8.85 7.20
N ASP A 297 14.32 -9.55 7.95
CA ASP A 297 13.87 -10.46 9.01
C ASP A 297 13.87 -9.73 10.36
N TYR A 298 12.68 -9.29 10.77
CA TYR A 298 12.51 -8.59 12.05
C TYR A 298 12.68 -9.51 13.27
N ALA A 299 12.49 -10.82 13.11
CA ALA A 299 12.70 -11.79 14.18
C ALA A 299 14.18 -12.07 14.42
N ASP A 300 15.03 -11.90 13.40
CA ASP A 300 16.47 -12.06 13.46
C ASP A 300 17.18 -10.68 13.42
N GLY A 301 16.86 -9.83 14.39
CA GLY A 301 17.57 -8.55 14.58
C GLY A 301 17.50 -7.60 13.40
N ASP A 302 16.42 -7.60 12.63
CA ASP A 302 16.21 -6.70 11.48
C ASP A 302 17.19 -6.92 10.31
N ARG A 303 17.77 -8.13 10.20
CA ARG A 303 18.76 -8.47 9.17
C ARG A 303 18.15 -8.55 7.78
N VAL A 304 18.90 -8.07 6.79
CA VAL A 304 18.57 -8.24 5.39
C VAL A 304 19.01 -9.62 4.92
N LYS A 305 18.07 -10.45 4.50
CA LYS A 305 18.29 -11.80 3.95
C LYS A 305 17.86 -11.88 2.50
N VAL A 306 18.33 -12.88 1.78
CA VAL A 306 17.89 -13.22 0.43
C VAL A 306 16.96 -14.41 0.53
N LEU A 307 15.81 -14.32 -0.13
CA LEU A 307 14.90 -15.44 -0.34
C LEU A 307 14.97 -15.84 -1.81
N ASP A 308 15.07 -17.14 -2.02
CA ASP A 308 15.12 -17.78 -3.33
C ASP A 308 13.91 -18.71 -3.43
N LEU A 309 13.00 -18.41 -4.35
CA LEU A 309 11.75 -19.14 -4.53
C LEU A 309 11.64 -19.66 -5.95
N ASP A 310 11.01 -20.82 -6.10
CA ASP A 310 10.43 -21.21 -7.37
C ASP A 310 9.47 -20.12 -7.87
N VAL A 311 9.41 -19.91 -9.21
CA VAL A 311 8.63 -18.82 -9.80
C VAL A 311 7.13 -18.98 -9.53
N ASP A 312 6.61 -20.20 -9.48
CA ASP A 312 5.20 -20.44 -9.20
C ASP A 312 4.86 -20.11 -7.75
N GLU A 313 5.72 -20.48 -6.80
CA GLU A 313 5.57 -20.11 -5.41
C GLU A 313 5.72 -18.59 -5.20
N PHE A 314 6.62 -17.95 -5.94
CA PHE A 314 6.74 -16.48 -5.91
C PHE A 314 5.45 -15.81 -6.42
N LEU A 315 4.92 -16.24 -7.56
CA LEU A 315 3.67 -15.70 -8.13
C LEU A 315 2.49 -15.99 -7.21
N ARG A 316 2.39 -17.20 -6.65
CA ARG A 316 1.37 -17.57 -5.67
C ARG A 316 1.38 -16.61 -4.48
N ARG A 317 2.56 -16.38 -3.86
CA ARG A 317 2.69 -15.43 -2.73
C ARG A 317 2.33 -14.02 -3.15
N PHE A 318 2.81 -13.54 -4.28
CA PHE A 318 2.48 -12.20 -4.77
C PHE A 318 0.97 -12.02 -4.94
N LEU A 319 0.30 -13.00 -5.53
CA LEU A 319 -1.14 -12.97 -5.83
C LEU A 319 -2.04 -13.02 -4.58
N LEU A 320 -1.58 -13.57 -3.46
CA LEU A 320 -2.28 -13.50 -2.17
C LEU A 320 -2.51 -12.05 -1.71
N HIS A 321 -1.73 -11.10 -2.20
CA HIS A 321 -1.78 -9.69 -1.80
C HIS A 321 -2.60 -8.81 -2.74
N ILE A 322 -3.16 -9.40 -3.79
CA ILE A 322 -4.07 -8.71 -4.68
C ILE A 322 -5.43 -8.57 -3.97
N VAL A 323 -5.77 -7.34 -3.61
CA VAL A 323 -7.06 -7.08 -2.96
C VAL A 323 -8.20 -7.06 -3.97
N PRO A 324 -9.45 -7.39 -3.55
CA PRO A 324 -10.61 -7.39 -4.43
C PRO A 324 -10.81 -6.05 -5.16
N ASP A 325 -11.40 -6.12 -6.36
CA ASP A 325 -11.73 -4.93 -7.15
C ASP A 325 -12.56 -3.93 -6.36
N GLY A 326 -12.24 -2.63 -6.47
CA GLY A 326 -12.94 -1.57 -5.73
C GLY A 326 -12.74 -1.58 -4.20
N PHE A 327 -11.94 -2.49 -3.65
CA PHE A 327 -11.67 -2.48 -2.21
C PHE A 327 -10.80 -1.28 -1.80
N VAL A 328 -11.32 -0.45 -0.90
CA VAL A 328 -10.62 0.72 -0.36
C VAL A 328 -9.68 0.28 0.74
N ARG A 329 -8.36 0.36 0.46
CA ARG A 329 -7.28 -0.09 1.33
C ARG A 329 -6.88 0.93 2.40
N ILE A 330 -7.19 2.20 2.19
CA ILE A 330 -6.92 3.30 3.12
C ILE A 330 -8.25 3.87 3.57
N ARG A 331 -8.50 3.93 4.87
CA ARG A 331 -9.74 4.43 5.44
C ARG A 331 -9.49 5.41 6.56
N HIS A 332 -10.39 6.36 6.71
CA HIS A 332 -10.31 7.41 7.72
C HIS A 332 -11.52 7.32 8.66
N PHE A 333 -11.28 7.49 9.96
CA PHE A 333 -12.30 7.34 10.99
C PHE A 333 -12.19 8.46 12.04
N GLY A 334 -13.23 8.59 12.85
CA GLY A 334 -13.33 9.60 13.90
C GLY A 334 -13.35 11.01 13.32
N LEU A 335 -12.54 11.91 13.87
CA LEU A 335 -12.46 13.30 13.37
C LEU A 335 -11.92 13.37 11.93
N LEU A 336 -11.18 12.33 11.46
CA LEU A 336 -10.67 12.26 10.09
C LEU A 336 -11.64 11.58 9.11
N ALA A 337 -12.85 11.17 9.53
CA ALA A 337 -13.85 10.59 8.63
C ALA A 337 -14.20 11.56 7.49
N ASN A 338 -14.24 11.07 6.24
CA ASN A 338 -14.31 11.91 5.03
C ASN A 338 -15.39 13.00 5.08
N ARG A 339 -16.58 12.68 5.59
CA ARG A 339 -17.73 13.61 5.62
C ARG A 339 -17.57 14.77 6.61
N ARG A 340 -16.73 14.66 7.65
CA ARG A 340 -16.56 15.68 8.70
C ARG A 340 -15.13 16.20 8.79
N ARG A 341 -14.19 15.62 8.06
CA ARG A 341 -12.75 15.89 8.15
C ARG A 341 -12.40 17.36 7.99
N ALA A 342 -12.93 18.02 6.98
CA ALA A 342 -12.62 19.43 6.72
C ALA A 342 -13.02 20.33 7.88
N ALA A 343 -14.25 20.20 8.36
CA ALA A 343 -14.76 20.97 9.50
C ALA A 343 -14.03 20.62 10.80
N ALA A 344 -13.83 19.33 11.08
CA ALA A 344 -13.14 18.88 12.29
C ALA A 344 -11.67 19.35 12.33
N LEU A 345 -10.94 19.31 11.20
CA LEU A 345 -9.58 19.80 11.13
C LEU A 345 -9.49 21.34 11.27
N ALA A 346 -10.44 22.08 10.69
CA ALA A 346 -10.52 23.52 10.88
C ALA A 346 -10.72 23.87 12.36
N GLN A 347 -11.67 23.20 13.01
CA GLN A 347 -11.93 23.36 14.45
C GLN A 347 -10.70 23.03 15.30
N CYS A 348 -10.05 21.89 15.03
CA CYS A 348 -8.83 21.50 15.74
C CYS A 348 -7.72 22.55 15.58
N ARG A 349 -7.56 23.16 14.39
CA ARG A 349 -6.56 24.22 14.18
C ARG A 349 -6.86 25.44 15.01
N VAL A 350 -8.10 25.90 15.07
CA VAL A 350 -8.51 27.02 15.94
C VAL A 350 -8.14 26.72 17.38
N LEU A 351 -8.52 25.55 17.89
CA LEU A 351 -8.23 25.14 19.27
C LEU A 351 -6.74 24.98 19.58
N LEU A 352 -5.93 24.67 18.57
CA LEU A 352 -4.47 24.53 18.64
C LEU A 352 -3.75 25.84 18.26
N MET A 353 -4.46 26.96 18.09
CA MET A 353 -3.92 28.27 17.69
C MET A 353 -3.09 28.20 16.40
N GLN A 354 -3.51 27.39 15.42
CA GLN A 354 -2.83 27.22 14.15
C GLN A 354 -3.51 28.04 13.04
N PRO A 355 -2.74 28.58 12.08
CA PRO A 355 -3.31 29.30 10.96
C PRO A 355 -4.16 28.36 10.05
N PRO A 356 -5.13 28.90 9.33
CA PRO A 356 -5.85 28.16 8.32
C PRO A 356 -4.90 27.69 7.21
N VAL A 357 -5.20 26.52 6.63
CA VAL A 357 -4.39 26.00 5.52
C VAL A 357 -4.82 26.66 4.21
N PRO A 358 -3.89 27.27 3.46
CA PRO A 358 -4.22 27.90 2.17
C PRO A 358 -4.87 26.88 1.19
N PRO A 359 -5.69 27.31 0.21
CA PRO A 359 -6.22 26.43 -0.84
C PRO A 359 -5.11 25.65 -1.54
N ALA A 360 -5.42 24.43 -2.02
CA ALA A 360 -4.45 23.64 -2.78
C ALA A 360 -4.23 24.30 -4.15
N SER A 361 -2.99 24.59 -4.51
CA SER A 361 -2.66 24.88 -5.90
C SER A 361 -2.53 23.56 -6.68
N PRO A 362 -3.13 23.47 -7.86
CA PRO A 362 -2.95 22.30 -8.72
C PRO A 362 -1.47 22.14 -9.08
N GLU A 363 -0.88 21.01 -8.77
CA GLU A 363 0.50 20.67 -9.15
C GLU A 363 0.48 19.81 -10.43
N SER A 364 1.14 20.25 -11.48
CA SER A 364 1.31 19.46 -12.70
C SER A 364 2.24 18.25 -12.45
N VAL A 365 2.21 17.27 -13.37
CA VAL A 365 3.13 16.11 -13.28
C VAL A 365 4.59 16.55 -13.40
N ARG A 366 4.88 17.59 -14.21
CA ARG A 366 6.23 18.14 -14.37
C ARG A 366 6.74 18.74 -13.07
N GLU A 367 5.95 19.60 -12.43
CA GLU A 367 6.29 20.22 -11.13
C GLU A 367 6.46 19.15 -10.04
N LEU A 368 5.56 18.18 -10.00
CA LEU A 368 5.66 17.04 -9.06
C LEU A 368 6.98 16.30 -9.26
N MET A 369 7.34 15.95 -10.50
CA MET A 369 8.57 15.20 -10.78
C MET A 369 9.81 16.03 -10.46
N LEU A 370 9.82 17.31 -10.80
CA LEU A 370 10.91 18.22 -10.47
C LEU A 370 11.12 18.30 -8.95
N ARG A 371 10.04 18.45 -8.18
CA ARG A 371 10.09 18.52 -6.72
C ARG A 371 10.58 17.23 -6.07
N VAL A 372 10.16 16.07 -6.61
CA VAL A 372 10.44 14.75 -5.99
C VAL A 372 11.78 14.18 -6.41
N THR A 373 12.17 14.37 -7.67
CA THR A 373 13.37 13.74 -8.24
C THR A 373 14.49 14.72 -8.58
N GLY A 374 14.23 16.04 -8.49
CA GLY A 374 15.14 17.06 -8.97
C GLY A 374 15.28 17.11 -10.50
N THR A 375 14.50 16.28 -11.23
CA THR A 375 14.61 16.15 -12.69
C THR A 375 13.42 16.81 -13.38
N ASP A 376 13.69 17.76 -14.26
CA ASP A 376 12.68 18.28 -15.16
C ASP A 376 12.44 17.28 -16.30
N ILE A 377 11.27 16.60 -16.26
CA ILE A 377 10.92 15.58 -17.24
C ILE A 377 10.69 16.13 -18.66
N ALA A 378 10.52 17.45 -18.81
CA ALA A 378 10.41 18.11 -20.10
C ALA A 378 11.79 18.44 -20.71
N ARG A 379 12.86 18.46 -19.92
CA ARG A 379 14.23 18.74 -20.40
C ARG A 379 14.79 17.54 -21.16
N CYS A 380 15.43 17.80 -22.28
CA CYS A 380 16.06 16.74 -23.07
C CYS A 380 17.19 16.06 -22.27
N PRO A 381 17.16 14.73 -22.09
CA PRO A 381 18.20 14.03 -21.32
C PRO A 381 19.54 13.91 -22.07
N VAL A 382 19.54 14.15 -23.38
CA VAL A 382 20.76 14.04 -24.23
C VAL A 382 21.52 15.36 -24.26
N CYS A 383 20.94 16.43 -24.78
CA CYS A 383 21.64 17.71 -24.90
C CYS A 383 21.52 18.60 -23.65
N GLN A 384 20.61 18.32 -22.74
CA GLN A 384 20.36 19.10 -21.51
C GLN A 384 19.97 20.57 -21.74
N GLN A 385 19.75 20.99 -23.00
CA GLN A 385 19.45 22.38 -23.39
C GLN A 385 18.02 22.53 -23.90
N GLY A 386 17.59 21.63 -24.79
CA GLY A 386 16.27 21.68 -25.39
C GLY A 386 15.16 21.11 -24.51
N VAL A 387 13.92 21.38 -24.92
CA VAL A 387 12.71 20.86 -24.30
C VAL A 387 12.12 19.76 -25.18
N LEU A 388 11.63 18.70 -24.57
CA LEU A 388 10.92 17.63 -25.26
C LEU A 388 9.48 18.07 -25.55
N HIS A 389 9.18 18.30 -26.84
CA HIS A 389 7.83 18.59 -27.34
C HIS A 389 7.15 17.30 -27.79
N GLN A 390 5.95 17.03 -27.25
CA GLN A 390 5.12 15.94 -27.73
C GLN A 390 4.62 16.26 -29.17
N VAL A 391 5.01 15.42 -30.09
CA VAL A 391 4.66 15.59 -31.53
C VAL A 391 3.61 14.59 -31.99
N GLU A 392 3.46 13.46 -31.25
CA GLU A 392 2.52 12.41 -31.63
C GLU A 392 1.99 11.66 -30.40
N VAL A 393 0.71 11.26 -30.47
CA VAL A 393 0.10 10.30 -29.54
C VAL A 393 0.08 8.95 -30.23
N LEU A 394 0.76 7.96 -29.62
CA LEU A 394 0.80 6.60 -30.12
C LEU A 394 -0.42 5.83 -29.58
N PRO A 395 -1.26 5.27 -30.46
CA PRO A 395 -2.39 4.45 -30.03
C PRO A 395 -1.89 3.17 -29.36
N PRO A 396 -2.73 2.50 -28.54
CA PRO A 396 -2.42 1.18 -28.02
C PRO A 396 -2.18 0.17 -29.16
N ALA A 397 -1.05 -0.53 -29.12
CA ALA A 397 -0.81 -1.64 -30.03
C ALA A 397 -1.68 -2.84 -29.64
N PRO A 398 -2.07 -3.71 -30.59
CA PRO A 398 -2.74 -4.96 -30.27
C PRO A 398 -1.91 -5.74 -29.24
N ALA A 399 -2.53 -6.07 -28.11
CA ALA A 399 -1.86 -6.88 -27.12
C ALA A 399 -1.74 -8.33 -27.66
N THR A 400 -0.53 -8.80 -27.85
CA THR A 400 -0.25 -10.21 -28.23
C THR A 400 -0.45 -11.19 -27.07
N TRP A 401 -1.24 -10.80 -26.08
CA TRP A 401 -1.56 -11.62 -24.92
C TRP A 401 -2.87 -12.33 -25.16
N ASP A 402 -2.77 -13.64 -25.23
CA ASP A 402 -3.92 -14.51 -25.31
C ASP A 402 -4.87 -14.24 -24.13
N THR A 403 -6.10 -13.86 -24.46
CA THR A 403 -7.17 -13.56 -23.49
C THR A 403 -8.03 -14.79 -23.22
N SER A 404 -7.68 -15.96 -23.76
CA SER A 404 -8.40 -17.22 -23.55
C SER A 404 -8.15 -17.83 -22.17
#